data_e7f7a3782c320bcb598bdd538f5c2c8c
#
_entry.id   e7f7a3782c320bcb598bdd538f5c2c8c
#
_cell.length_a   1.000
_cell.length_b   1.000
_cell.length_c   1.000
_cell.angle_alpha   90.00
_cell.angle_beta   90.00
_cell.angle_gamma   90.00
#
_symmetry.space_group_name_H-M   'P 1'
#
loop_
_entity.id
_entity.type
_entity.pdbx_description
1 polymer ?
#
loop_
_entity_poly.entity_id
_entity_poly.type
_entity_poly.pdbx_seq_one_letter_code
_entity_poly.pdbx_strand_id
1 'polypeptide(L)'
;MAKIKVTNPVVELDGDEMTRIIWQYIKDKLINPFLDINLMYFDLGMEYRDKTNDQVTVDAANAIKKVGVGVKCATITPDEARVKEFGLKEMWKSPNGTIRNILGGVVFREPIICRNVPRLVPGWTKPIIIGRHAFGDQYRATDFKFPGKGTLTMKFVGEDGAVIEREVYKSPGAGVALAMYNLDDSIADFARASFNQGLAKGYSVYLSTKNTILKTYDGRFKDIFQEIFDNEFKPKFDEKKITYEHRLIDDMVAAAMKWSGGYVWACKNYDGDVQSDTVAQGYGSLGLMTSVLMTPDGKTVEAEAAHGTVTRHYREHQKGKETSTNSIASIFAWTRGLSHRAKLDNNEELAKFALTLEKVCVETVEAGYMTKDLALLVGADQRWLSTTGFLDKVAEGLTKAMA
;
A
#
# COMPACT_ATOMS: atom_id res chain seq x y z
N MET A 1 -12.77 16.49 -26.76
CA MET A 1 -12.90 15.02 -26.83
C MET A 1 -14.18 14.54 -26.15
N ALA A 2 -14.83 13.50 -26.66
CA ALA A 2 -15.86 12.83 -25.89
C ALA A 2 -15.22 12.16 -24.66
N LYS A 3 -15.91 12.19 -23.52
CA LYS A 3 -15.42 11.53 -22.31
C LYS A 3 -15.54 10.02 -22.44
N ILE A 4 -14.57 9.30 -21.92
CA ILE A 4 -14.60 7.84 -21.82
C ILE A 4 -15.66 7.44 -20.80
N LYS A 5 -16.61 6.61 -21.21
CA LYS A 5 -17.68 6.15 -20.33
C LYS A 5 -17.20 5.03 -19.41
N VAL A 6 -17.38 5.22 -18.10
CA VAL A 6 -17.10 4.21 -17.07
C VAL A 6 -18.44 3.73 -16.51
N THR A 7 -18.86 2.54 -16.92
CA THR A 7 -20.23 2.04 -16.69
C THR A 7 -20.49 1.73 -15.22
N ASN A 8 -19.54 1.07 -14.56
CA ASN A 8 -19.66 0.71 -13.15
C ASN A 8 -18.94 1.71 -12.26
N PRO A 9 -19.45 1.97 -11.04
CA PRO A 9 -18.90 2.98 -10.17
C PRO A 9 -17.50 2.61 -9.64
N VAL A 10 -16.79 3.62 -9.16
CA VAL A 10 -15.60 3.51 -8.34
C VAL A 10 -15.88 4.17 -6.99
N VAL A 11 -15.46 3.54 -5.90
CA VAL A 11 -15.56 4.11 -4.56
C VAL A 11 -14.41 5.09 -4.36
N GLU A 12 -14.74 6.34 -4.08
CA GLU A 12 -13.78 7.38 -3.75
C GLU A 12 -13.77 7.63 -2.24
N LEU A 13 -12.58 7.50 -1.63
CA LEU A 13 -12.36 7.79 -0.22
C LEU A 13 -11.48 9.04 -0.12
N ASP A 14 -12.09 10.17 0.24
CA ASP A 14 -11.39 11.41 0.48
C ASP A 14 -10.60 11.35 1.80
N GLY A 15 -9.65 12.26 2.00
CA GLY A 15 -8.75 12.22 3.13
C GLY A 15 -8.54 13.56 3.81
N ASP A 16 -7.30 13.81 4.24
CA ASP A 16 -6.95 14.94 5.08
C ASP A 16 -5.85 15.83 4.51
N GLU A 17 -5.77 17.03 5.02
CA GLU A 17 -4.68 17.99 4.91
C GLU A 17 -4.24 18.27 3.44
N MET A 18 -2.95 18.35 3.15
CA MET A 18 -2.44 18.70 1.82
C MET A 18 -2.84 17.68 0.75
N THR A 19 -2.92 16.40 1.11
CA THR A 19 -3.31 15.36 0.17
C THR A 19 -4.77 15.48 -0.28
N ARG A 20 -5.70 15.95 0.57
CA ARG A 20 -7.08 16.25 0.19
C ARG A 20 -7.14 17.34 -0.89
N ILE A 21 -6.35 18.38 -0.75
CA ILE A 21 -6.26 19.48 -1.74
C ILE A 21 -5.73 18.96 -3.08
N ILE A 22 -4.66 18.17 -3.02
CA ILE A 22 -4.07 17.54 -4.21
C ILE A 22 -5.07 16.58 -4.87
N TRP A 23 -5.80 15.81 -4.09
CA TRP A 23 -6.79 14.85 -4.57
C TRP A 23 -7.90 15.53 -5.38
N GLN A 24 -8.37 16.69 -4.90
CA GLN A 24 -9.34 17.49 -5.65
C GLN A 24 -8.74 18.04 -6.95
N TYR A 25 -7.50 18.55 -6.93
CA TYR A 25 -6.84 19.01 -8.15
C TYR A 25 -6.65 17.89 -9.18
N ILE A 26 -6.31 16.67 -8.75
CA ILE A 26 -6.20 15.51 -9.63
C ILE A 26 -7.56 15.23 -10.30
N LYS A 27 -8.64 15.21 -9.53
CA LYS A 27 -10.00 15.03 -10.11
C LYS A 27 -10.32 16.09 -11.16
N ASP A 28 -10.10 17.34 -10.81
CA ASP A 28 -10.49 18.47 -11.66
C ASP A 28 -9.67 18.57 -12.96
N LYS A 29 -8.39 18.21 -12.90
CA LYS A 29 -7.45 18.37 -14.03
C LYS A 29 -7.22 17.08 -14.83
N LEU A 30 -7.26 15.92 -14.20
CA LEU A 30 -6.79 14.66 -14.79
C LEU A 30 -7.89 13.60 -14.93
N ILE A 31 -8.97 13.65 -14.13
CA ILE A 31 -10.03 12.63 -14.14
C ILE A 31 -11.30 13.16 -14.80
N ASN A 32 -11.93 14.17 -14.21
CA ASN A 32 -13.23 14.69 -14.64
C ASN A 32 -13.26 15.22 -16.09
N PRO A 33 -12.19 15.81 -16.65
CA PRO A 33 -12.18 16.24 -18.05
C PRO A 33 -12.25 15.09 -19.05
N PHE A 34 -11.74 13.91 -18.69
CA PHE A 34 -11.56 12.77 -19.60
C PHE A 34 -12.58 11.65 -19.40
N LEU A 35 -13.12 11.50 -18.19
CA LEU A 35 -13.99 10.38 -17.82
C LEU A 35 -15.41 10.83 -17.51
N ASP A 36 -16.38 10.04 -17.98
CA ASP A 36 -17.75 10.05 -17.52
C ASP A 36 -17.91 8.87 -16.53
N ILE A 37 -17.67 9.17 -15.25
CA ILE A 37 -17.53 8.19 -14.18
C ILE A 37 -18.43 8.52 -13.00
N ASN A 38 -19.10 7.50 -12.45
CA ASN A 38 -19.85 7.61 -11.21
C ASN A 38 -18.92 7.30 -10.02
N LEU A 39 -18.64 8.31 -9.18
CA LEU A 39 -17.87 8.19 -7.97
C LEU A 39 -18.78 8.07 -6.75
N MET A 40 -18.72 6.91 -6.08
CA MET A 40 -19.33 6.73 -4.76
C MET A 40 -18.42 7.36 -3.70
N TYR A 41 -18.71 8.60 -3.34
CA TYR A 41 -17.86 9.41 -2.48
C TYR A 41 -18.08 9.14 -1.00
N PHE A 42 -16.99 8.96 -0.26
CA PHE A 42 -16.94 8.86 1.19
C PHE A 42 -15.88 9.83 1.74
N ASP A 43 -16.29 10.72 2.65
CA ASP A 43 -15.37 11.62 3.33
C ASP A 43 -14.72 10.91 4.52
N LEU A 44 -13.45 10.51 4.38
CA LEU A 44 -12.65 9.95 5.47
C LEU A 44 -11.76 11.00 6.18
N GLY A 45 -12.06 12.28 5.98
CA GLY A 45 -11.43 13.35 6.73
C GLY A 45 -11.72 13.22 8.23
N MET A 46 -10.76 13.65 9.05
CA MET A 46 -10.77 13.42 10.49
C MET A 46 -12.04 13.90 11.18
N GLU A 47 -12.52 15.08 10.79
CA GLU A 47 -13.73 15.68 11.38
C GLU A 47 -15.00 14.88 11.08
N TYR A 48 -15.14 14.38 9.85
CA TYR A 48 -16.31 13.60 9.46
C TYR A 48 -16.27 12.18 10.03
N ARG A 49 -15.10 11.59 10.15
CA ARG A 49 -14.91 10.32 10.86
C ARG A 49 -15.32 10.44 12.32
N ASP A 50 -14.89 11.51 13.01
CA ASP A 50 -15.30 11.77 14.40
C ASP A 50 -16.81 11.98 14.53
N LYS A 51 -17.41 12.75 13.61
CA LYS A 51 -18.86 12.97 13.57
C LYS A 51 -19.65 11.67 13.45
N THR A 52 -19.16 10.71 12.65
CA THR A 52 -19.82 9.42 12.39
C THR A 52 -19.36 8.30 13.31
N ASN A 53 -18.55 8.59 14.34
CA ASN A 53 -17.90 7.60 15.19
C ASN A 53 -17.16 6.53 14.37
N ASP A 54 -16.44 6.99 13.36
CA ASP A 54 -15.70 6.21 12.36
C ASP A 54 -16.54 5.21 11.52
N GLN A 55 -17.88 5.28 11.60
CA GLN A 55 -18.74 4.40 10.81
C GLN A 55 -18.55 4.59 9.31
N VAL A 56 -18.24 5.82 8.87
CA VAL A 56 -17.96 6.12 7.44
C VAL A 56 -16.82 5.27 6.88
N THR A 57 -15.80 4.94 7.66
CA THR A 57 -14.71 4.07 7.24
C THR A 57 -15.18 2.64 6.98
N VAL A 58 -16.06 2.12 7.84
CA VAL A 58 -16.68 0.80 7.69
C VAL A 58 -17.58 0.76 6.46
N ASP A 59 -18.41 1.79 6.28
CA ASP A 59 -19.33 1.90 5.15
C ASP A 59 -18.58 1.99 3.82
N ALA A 60 -17.50 2.76 3.77
CA ALA A 60 -16.61 2.86 2.61
C ALA A 60 -15.96 1.51 2.26
N ALA A 61 -15.44 0.80 3.24
CA ALA A 61 -14.84 -0.53 3.02
C ALA A 61 -15.87 -1.54 2.49
N ASN A 62 -17.09 -1.54 3.03
CA ASN A 62 -18.18 -2.39 2.52
C ASN A 62 -18.63 -2.00 1.12
N ALA A 63 -18.62 -0.72 0.78
CA ALA A 63 -18.88 -0.25 -0.58
C ALA A 63 -17.80 -0.75 -1.55
N ILE A 64 -16.52 -0.68 -1.19
CA ILE A 64 -15.42 -1.25 -2.00
C ILE A 64 -15.61 -2.74 -2.21
N LYS A 65 -15.93 -3.48 -1.16
CA LYS A 65 -16.19 -4.93 -1.24
C LYS A 65 -17.30 -5.27 -2.23
N LYS A 66 -18.34 -4.43 -2.29
CA LYS A 66 -19.48 -4.59 -3.21
C LYS A 66 -19.17 -4.21 -4.64
N VAL A 67 -18.40 -3.12 -4.84
CA VAL A 67 -18.12 -2.52 -6.15
C VAL A 67 -16.87 -3.11 -6.81
N GLY A 68 -15.94 -3.61 -6.00
CA GLY A 68 -14.67 -4.20 -6.44
C GLY A 68 -13.53 -3.21 -6.60
N VAL A 69 -13.78 -1.90 -6.56
CA VAL A 69 -12.72 -0.88 -6.76
C VAL A 69 -12.89 0.29 -5.80
N GLY A 70 -11.83 0.58 -5.06
CA GLY A 70 -11.69 1.80 -4.26
C GLY A 70 -10.42 2.58 -4.63
N VAL A 71 -10.51 3.89 -4.58
CA VAL A 71 -9.37 4.81 -4.67
C VAL A 71 -9.38 5.70 -3.43
N LYS A 72 -8.25 5.79 -2.75
CA LYS A 72 -8.18 6.40 -1.44
C LYS A 72 -7.11 7.47 -1.34
N CYS A 73 -7.54 8.63 -0.85
CA CYS A 73 -6.65 9.70 -0.40
C CYS A 73 -6.01 9.34 0.96
N ALA A 74 -4.88 9.95 1.29
CA ALA A 74 -4.25 9.75 2.59
C ALA A 74 -5.08 10.35 3.73
N THR A 75 -5.14 9.63 4.85
CA THR A 75 -5.95 9.97 6.03
C THR A 75 -5.08 10.08 7.28
N ILE A 76 -5.50 10.93 8.22
CA ILE A 76 -4.87 11.02 9.54
C ILE A 76 -5.21 9.79 10.38
N THR A 77 -4.19 9.18 10.99
CA THR A 77 -4.36 8.33 12.17
C THR A 77 -4.01 9.17 13.38
N PRO A 78 -4.98 9.54 14.23
CA PRO A 78 -4.75 10.49 15.31
C PRO A 78 -3.89 9.88 16.41
N ASP A 79 -2.98 10.69 16.92
CA ASP A 79 -2.31 10.53 18.19
C ASP A 79 -2.92 11.47 19.24
N GLU A 80 -2.37 11.50 20.43
CA GLU A 80 -2.84 12.36 21.53
C GLU A 80 -2.84 13.85 21.18
N ALA A 81 -1.86 14.28 20.35
CA ALA A 81 -1.77 15.68 19.91
C ALA A 81 -2.90 16.01 18.92
N ARG A 82 -3.18 15.11 18.01
CA ARG A 82 -4.27 15.25 17.04
C ARG A 82 -5.65 15.19 17.70
N VAL A 83 -5.83 14.34 18.71
CA VAL A 83 -7.08 14.31 19.50
C VAL A 83 -7.38 15.68 20.10
N LYS A 84 -6.37 16.34 20.67
CA LYS A 84 -6.50 17.70 21.22
C LYS A 84 -6.72 18.76 20.14
N GLU A 85 -5.97 18.68 19.04
CA GLU A 85 -6.03 19.64 17.92
C GLU A 85 -7.42 19.68 17.29
N PHE A 86 -8.02 18.53 17.05
CA PHE A 86 -9.33 18.40 16.40
C PHE A 86 -10.50 18.30 17.38
N GLY A 87 -10.24 18.22 18.69
CA GLY A 87 -11.28 18.05 19.70
C GLY A 87 -12.04 16.75 19.57
N LEU A 88 -11.34 15.66 19.22
CA LEU A 88 -11.95 14.37 18.90
C LEU A 88 -12.54 13.71 20.14
N LYS A 89 -13.64 12.97 19.94
CA LYS A 89 -14.29 12.15 20.96
C LYS A 89 -13.40 11.00 21.44
N GLU A 90 -12.63 10.40 20.50
CA GLU A 90 -11.74 9.27 20.76
C GLU A 90 -10.48 9.35 19.89
N MET A 91 -9.46 8.59 20.27
CA MET A 91 -8.29 8.34 19.43
C MET A 91 -8.61 7.22 18.43
N TRP A 92 -9.25 7.60 17.33
CA TRP A 92 -9.74 6.68 16.31
C TRP A 92 -8.62 5.81 15.73
N LYS A 93 -8.95 4.57 15.41
CA LYS A 93 -8.01 3.62 14.76
C LYS A 93 -7.64 4.09 13.35
N SER A 94 -6.57 3.52 12.82
CA SER A 94 -6.18 3.78 11.43
C SER A 94 -7.28 3.32 10.46
N PRO A 95 -7.76 4.19 9.55
CA PRO A 95 -8.72 3.80 8.51
C PRO A 95 -8.17 2.69 7.62
N ASN A 96 -6.88 2.73 7.30
CA ASN A 96 -6.22 1.69 6.52
C ASN A 96 -6.31 0.32 7.21
N GLY A 97 -6.13 0.28 8.53
CA GLY A 97 -6.30 -0.94 9.32
C GLY A 97 -7.73 -1.48 9.26
N THR A 98 -8.73 -0.61 9.41
CA THR A 98 -10.15 -0.97 9.32
C THR A 98 -10.52 -1.51 7.95
N ILE A 99 -10.12 -0.82 6.87
CA ILE A 99 -10.37 -1.24 5.48
C ILE A 99 -9.72 -2.59 5.20
N ARG A 100 -8.44 -2.76 5.54
CA ARG A 100 -7.70 -4.02 5.36
C ARG A 100 -8.34 -5.19 6.11
N ASN A 101 -8.86 -4.94 7.32
CA ASN A 101 -9.55 -5.97 8.10
C ASN A 101 -10.88 -6.41 7.49
N ILE A 102 -11.59 -5.50 6.83
CA ILE A 102 -12.89 -5.78 6.19
C ILE A 102 -12.70 -6.45 4.83
N LEU A 103 -11.73 -5.99 4.04
CA LEU A 103 -11.47 -6.51 2.70
C LEU A 103 -10.63 -7.79 2.72
N GLY A 104 -9.70 -7.90 3.68
CA GLY A 104 -8.64 -8.91 3.64
C GLY A 104 -7.61 -8.61 2.54
N GLY A 105 -6.74 -9.56 2.26
CA GLY A 105 -5.82 -9.49 1.14
C GLY A 105 -4.40 -9.05 1.49
N VAL A 106 -3.70 -8.59 0.47
CA VAL A 106 -2.28 -8.25 0.49
C VAL A 106 -2.08 -6.84 -0.02
N VAL A 107 -1.24 -6.07 0.65
CA VAL A 107 -0.82 -4.75 0.18
C VAL A 107 0.41 -4.91 -0.69
N PHE A 108 0.29 -4.60 -1.97
CA PHE A 108 1.41 -4.55 -2.89
C PHE A 108 1.91 -3.11 -3.04
N ARG A 109 3.19 -2.91 -2.76
CA ARG A 109 3.88 -1.63 -2.93
C ARG A 109 4.92 -1.75 -4.03
N GLU A 110 4.75 -0.95 -5.08
CA GLU A 110 5.57 -0.96 -6.28
C GLU A 110 6.18 0.42 -6.52
N PRO A 111 7.51 0.54 -6.72
CA PRO A 111 8.16 1.81 -6.99
C PRO A 111 7.81 2.33 -8.40
N ILE A 112 7.62 3.63 -8.50
CA ILE A 112 7.50 4.37 -9.75
C ILE A 112 8.91 4.82 -10.14
N ILE A 113 9.44 4.30 -11.25
CA ILE A 113 10.80 4.56 -11.68
C ILE A 113 10.84 5.69 -12.71
N CYS A 114 11.51 6.81 -12.36
CA CYS A 114 11.86 7.88 -13.28
C CYS A 114 13.38 7.84 -13.53
N ARG A 115 13.81 7.78 -14.78
CA ARG A 115 15.22 7.53 -15.14
C ARG A 115 16.18 8.62 -14.66
N ASN A 116 15.72 9.86 -14.61
CA ASN A 116 16.50 11.02 -14.17
C ASN A 116 16.50 11.24 -12.66
N VAL A 117 15.69 10.50 -11.89
CA VAL A 117 15.73 10.56 -10.43
C VAL A 117 16.75 9.55 -9.90
N PRO A 118 17.82 10.01 -9.24
CA PRO A 118 18.87 9.12 -8.73
C PRO A 118 18.31 8.16 -7.68
N ARG A 119 18.70 6.90 -7.78
CA ARG A 119 18.38 5.88 -6.79
C ARG A 119 19.49 5.80 -5.75
N LEU A 120 19.14 5.64 -4.47
CA LEU A 120 20.14 5.41 -3.41
C LEU A 120 20.84 4.06 -3.60
N VAL A 121 20.15 3.08 -4.23
CA VAL A 121 20.74 1.81 -4.66
C VAL A 121 20.80 1.81 -6.18
N PRO A 122 21.93 2.21 -6.80
CA PRO A 122 22.03 2.39 -8.25
C PRO A 122 21.76 1.11 -9.07
N GLY A 123 22.00 -0.06 -8.46
CA GLY A 123 21.76 -1.36 -9.07
C GLY A 123 20.29 -1.72 -9.30
N TRP A 124 19.35 -1.05 -8.63
CA TRP A 124 17.91 -1.33 -8.75
C TRP A 124 17.33 -0.73 -10.04
N THR A 125 17.45 -1.45 -11.13
CA THR A 125 17.00 -1.00 -12.45
C THR A 125 15.60 -1.45 -12.81
N LYS A 126 15.05 -2.44 -12.09
CA LYS A 126 13.67 -2.96 -12.23
C LYS A 126 12.95 -2.86 -10.89
N PRO A 127 11.60 -2.82 -10.87
CA PRO A 127 10.85 -2.74 -9.62
C PRO A 127 11.11 -3.92 -8.68
N ILE A 128 11.28 -3.64 -7.39
CA ILE A 128 11.08 -4.60 -6.30
C ILE A 128 9.68 -4.35 -5.76
N ILE A 129 8.79 -5.34 -5.91
CA ILE A 129 7.40 -5.23 -5.46
C ILE A 129 7.30 -5.89 -4.10
N ILE A 130 7.03 -5.13 -3.05
CA ILE A 130 6.78 -5.67 -1.72
C ILE A 130 5.32 -6.10 -1.62
N GLY A 131 5.09 -7.40 -1.34
CA GLY A 131 3.80 -7.94 -0.95
C GLY A 131 3.71 -8.07 0.56
N ARG A 132 3.00 -7.16 1.22
CA ARG A 132 2.81 -7.16 2.67
C ARG A 132 1.56 -7.94 3.03
N HIS A 133 1.69 -8.99 3.86
CA HIS A 133 0.56 -9.67 4.47
C HIS A 133 -0.18 -8.71 5.42
N ALA A 134 -1.39 -8.31 5.09
CA ALA A 134 -2.10 -7.26 5.82
C ALA A 134 -2.92 -7.79 7.01
N PHE A 135 -2.54 -8.91 7.60
CA PHE A 135 -3.26 -9.56 8.68
C PHE A 135 -2.32 -10.09 9.77
N GLY A 136 -2.80 -10.10 11.02
CA GLY A 136 -2.14 -10.77 12.14
C GLY A 136 -0.81 -10.14 12.57
N ASP A 137 0.05 -10.98 13.15
CA ASP A 137 1.37 -10.66 13.66
C ASP A 137 1.35 -9.52 14.69
N GLN A 138 2.36 -8.64 14.71
CA GLN A 138 2.47 -7.53 15.66
C GLN A 138 1.28 -6.54 15.58
N TYR A 139 0.62 -6.43 14.43
CA TYR A 139 -0.51 -5.51 14.22
C TYR A 139 -1.83 -6.00 14.85
N ARG A 140 -1.87 -7.23 15.31
CA ARG A 140 -2.96 -7.88 16.04
C ARG A 140 -2.51 -8.45 17.37
N ALA A 141 -1.37 -8.00 17.89
CA ALA A 141 -0.82 -8.45 19.14
C ALA A 141 -1.64 -7.96 20.34
N THR A 142 -1.62 -8.76 21.39
CA THR A 142 -2.05 -8.39 22.73
C THR A 142 -0.83 -8.30 23.63
N ASP A 143 -0.61 -7.17 24.25
CA ASP A 143 0.53 -6.92 25.12
C ASP A 143 0.09 -6.40 26.51
N PHE A 144 0.93 -6.62 27.50
CA PHE A 144 0.70 -6.13 28.86
C PHE A 144 2.01 -6.03 29.65
N LYS A 145 1.95 -5.23 30.73
CA LYS A 145 3.00 -5.15 31.73
C LYS A 145 2.71 -6.09 32.91
N PHE A 146 3.70 -6.83 33.37
CA PHE A 146 3.59 -7.59 34.60
C PHE A 146 4.47 -6.97 35.71
N PRO A 147 3.95 -6.87 36.97
CA PRO A 147 4.56 -5.99 37.99
C PRO A 147 5.71 -6.61 38.77
N GLY A 148 5.98 -7.91 38.67
CA GLY A 148 6.99 -8.57 39.50
C GLY A 148 7.24 -10.03 39.12
N LYS A 149 7.77 -10.77 40.10
CA LYS A 149 8.03 -12.22 39.96
C LYS A 149 6.75 -12.98 39.63
N GLY A 150 6.86 -13.93 38.70
CA GLY A 150 5.75 -14.78 38.31
C GLY A 150 6.07 -15.70 37.16
N THR A 151 5.10 -16.50 36.77
CA THR A 151 5.20 -17.36 35.59
C THR A 151 4.29 -16.83 34.49
N LEU A 152 4.87 -16.56 33.33
CA LEU A 152 4.13 -16.26 32.13
C LEU A 152 3.78 -17.56 31.42
N THR A 153 2.49 -17.78 31.15
CA THR A 153 1.99 -18.93 30.39
C THR A 153 1.17 -18.48 29.20
N MET A 154 1.18 -19.28 28.16
CA MET A 154 0.29 -19.12 26.99
C MET A 154 -0.63 -20.32 26.92
N LYS A 155 -1.94 -20.09 26.77
CA LYS A 155 -2.97 -21.12 26.78
C LYS A 155 -3.93 -20.95 25.61
N PHE A 156 -4.18 -22.03 24.90
CA PHE A 156 -5.23 -22.16 23.91
C PHE A 156 -6.27 -23.16 24.42
N VAL A 157 -7.55 -22.82 24.30
CA VAL A 157 -8.67 -23.70 24.66
C VAL A 157 -9.51 -23.86 23.39
N GLY A 158 -9.55 -25.09 22.87
CA GLY A 158 -10.39 -25.46 21.74
C GLY A 158 -11.88 -25.50 22.12
N GLU A 159 -12.76 -25.29 21.15
CA GLU A 159 -14.23 -25.44 21.35
C GLU A 159 -14.60 -26.88 21.74
N ASP A 160 -13.82 -27.88 21.35
CA ASP A 160 -13.92 -29.26 21.73
C ASP A 160 -13.43 -29.55 23.17
N GLY A 161 -12.96 -28.53 23.88
CA GLY A 161 -12.41 -28.59 25.20
C GLY A 161 -10.93 -29.01 25.27
N ALA A 162 -10.26 -29.23 24.13
CA ALA A 162 -8.83 -29.50 24.10
C ALA A 162 -8.04 -28.27 24.60
N VAL A 163 -7.02 -28.53 25.43
CA VAL A 163 -6.18 -27.46 26.02
C VAL A 163 -4.73 -27.66 25.62
N ILE A 164 -4.14 -26.61 25.07
CA ILE A 164 -2.70 -26.51 24.85
C ILE A 164 -2.19 -25.40 25.76
N GLU A 165 -1.31 -25.73 26.71
CA GLU A 165 -0.69 -24.77 27.61
C GLU A 165 0.83 -24.88 27.55
N ARG A 166 1.52 -23.75 27.53
CA ARG A 166 2.99 -23.68 27.51
C ARG A 166 3.46 -22.62 28.50
N GLU A 167 4.41 -22.98 29.35
CA GLU A 167 5.19 -22.03 30.12
C GLU A 167 6.08 -21.27 29.13
N VAL A 168 5.97 -19.94 29.12
CA VAL A 168 6.79 -19.05 28.28
C VAL A 168 8.05 -18.67 29.02
N TYR A 169 7.91 -18.20 30.28
CA TYR A 169 9.03 -17.69 31.06
C TYR A 169 8.70 -17.59 32.54
N LYS A 170 9.68 -17.92 33.39
CA LYS A 170 9.65 -17.64 34.85
C LYS A 170 10.37 -16.31 35.11
N SER A 171 9.61 -15.27 35.32
CA SER A 171 10.14 -13.92 35.51
C SER A 171 10.69 -13.73 36.92
N PRO A 172 11.93 -13.24 37.08
CA PRO A 172 12.49 -12.85 38.36
C PRO A 172 12.05 -11.44 38.81
N GLY A 173 11.38 -10.66 37.96
CA GLY A 173 11.00 -9.28 38.24
C GLY A 173 9.92 -8.76 37.29
N ALA A 174 9.70 -7.47 37.32
CA ALA A 174 8.74 -6.79 36.43
C ALA A 174 9.18 -6.84 34.97
N GLY A 175 8.21 -6.78 34.05
CA GLY A 175 8.51 -6.82 32.61
C GLY A 175 7.29 -6.59 31.74
N VAL A 176 7.44 -6.90 30.45
CA VAL A 176 6.40 -6.82 29.43
C VAL A 176 6.26 -8.15 28.70
N ALA A 177 5.06 -8.47 28.24
CA ALA A 177 4.79 -9.65 27.43
C ALA A 177 3.91 -9.27 26.25
N LEU A 178 4.03 -10.03 25.16
CA LEU A 178 3.26 -9.88 23.95
C LEU A 178 2.92 -11.25 23.38
N ALA A 179 1.66 -11.42 22.96
CA ALA A 179 1.22 -12.54 22.16
C ALA A 179 0.68 -12.06 20.81
N MET A 180 1.04 -12.76 19.74
CA MET A 180 0.53 -12.53 18.40
C MET A 180 0.06 -13.83 17.76
N TYR A 181 -0.74 -13.75 16.70
CA TYR A 181 -1.29 -14.91 16.01
C TYR A 181 -1.41 -14.67 14.51
N ASN A 182 -1.57 -15.76 13.78
CA ASN A 182 -1.99 -15.76 12.39
C ASN A 182 -2.88 -16.98 12.11
N LEU A 183 -3.52 -17.02 10.94
CA LEU A 183 -4.44 -18.09 10.54
C LEU A 183 -3.96 -18.75 9.25
N ASP A 184 -4.10 -20.06 9.16
CA ASP A 184 -3.72 -20.85 7.98
C ASP A 184 -4.39 -20.34 6.70
N ASP A 185 -5.69 -20.08 6.74
CA ASP A 185 -6.43 -19.58 5.58
C ASP A 185 -5.90 -18.21 5.13
N SER A 186 -5.59 -17.31 6.08
CA SER A 186 -5.02 -16.00 5.77
C SER A 186 -3.62 -16.10 5.16
N ILE A 187 -2.80 -17.04 5.63
CA ILE A 187 -1.47 -17.32 5.06
C ILE A 187 -1.61 -17.92 3.64
N ALA A 188 -2.57 -18.83 3.45
CA ALA A 188 -2.86 -19.42 2.16
C ALA A 188 -3.31 -18.35 1.13
N ASP A 189 -4.17 -17.45 1.53
CA ASP A 189 -4.62 -16.32 0.73
C ASP A 189 -3.46 -15.37 0.39
N PHE A 190 -2.58 -15.12 1.34
CA PHE A 190 -1.35 -14.34 1.11
C PHE A 190 -0.43 -15.01 0.08
N ALA A 191 -0.28 -16.33 0.15
CA ALA A 191 0.49 -17.09 -0.83
C ALA A 191 -0.11 -16.96 -2.24
N ARG A 192 -1.41 -17.22 -2.38
CA ARG A 192 -2.12 -17.12 -3.69
C ARG A 192 -2.04 -15.71 -4.28
N ALA A 193 -2.26 -14.67 -3.48
CA ALA A 193 -2.15 -13.29 -3.94
C ALA A 193 -0.73 -12.96 -4.42
N SER A 194 0.30 -13.39 -3.67
CA SER A 194 1.70 -13.18 -4.03
C SER A 194 2.08 -13.88 -5.34
N PHE A 195 1.66 -15.13 -5.52
CA PHE A 195 1.92 -15.89 -6.74
C PHE A 195 1.16 -15.33 -7.94
N ASN A 196 -0.11 -14.92 -7.77
CA ASN A 196 -0.87 -14.26 -8.83
C ASN A 196 -0.23 -12.94 -9.26
N GLN A 197 0.31 -12.16 -8.32
CA GLN A 197 1.06 -10.95 -8.64
C GLN A 197 2.33 -11.27 -9.44
N GLY A 198 3.08 -12.31 -9.04
CA GLY A 198 4.24 -12.79 -9.78
C GLY A 198 3.88 -13.18 -11.22
N LEU A 199 2.81 -13.96 -11.41
CA LEU A 199 2.31 -14.34 -12.73
C LEU A 199 1.88 -13.13 -13.57
N ALA A 200 1.17 -12.17 -12.97
CA ALA A 200 0.70 -10.98 -13.68
C ALA A 200 1.86 -10.10 -14.17
N LYS A 201 2.93 -9.99 -13.40
CA LYS A 201 4.13 -9.21 -13.74
C LYS A 201 5.18 -9.99 -14.54
N GLY A 202 5.10 -11.30 -14.59
CA GLY A 202 6.18 -12.16 -15.13
C GLY A 202 7.42 -12.14 -14.23
N TYR A 203 7.25 -12.06 -12.92
CA TYR A 203 8.31 -11.92 -11.92
C TYR A 203 8.36 -13.12 -10.99
N SER A 204 9.57 -13.56 -10.64
CA SER A 204 9.78 -14.55 -9.58
C SER A 204 9.28 -14.00 -8.22
N VAL A 205 8.88 -14.91 -7.34
CA VAL A 205 8.35 -14.59 -6.01
C VAL A 205 9.28 -15.13 -4.93
N TYR A 206 9.63 -14.29 -3.97
CA TYR A 206 10.42 -14.67 -2.80
C TYR A 206 9.62 -14.42 -1.54
N LEU A 207 9.40 -15.46 -0.73
CA LEU A 207 8.89 -15.31 0.63
C LEU A 207 10.07 -15.17 1.57
N SER A 208 10.04 -14.20 2.47
CA SER A 208 11.03 -14.12 3.55
C SER A 208 10.42 -14.29 4.94
N THR A 209 11.12 -15.05 5.78
CA THR A 209 10.76 -15.29 7.18
C THR A 209 12.00 -15.44 8.06
N LYS A 210 11.82 -15.58 9.36
CA LYS A 210 12.90 -15.96 10.27
C LYS A 210 12.61 -17.32 10.94
N ASN A 211 12.23 -18.31 10.13
CA ASN A 211 11.82 -19.64 10.59
C ASN A 211 12.92 -20.42 11.34
N THR A 212 14.18 -20.03 11.22
CA THR A 212 15.28 -20.60 12.02
C THR A 212 15.19 -20.22 13.50
N ILE A 213 14.52 -19.10 13.81
CA ILE A 213 14.24 -18.61 15.18
C ILE A 213 12.78 -18.91 15.56
N LEU A 214 11.83 -18.44 14.75
CA LEU A 214 10.39 -18.65 14.95
C LEU A 214 9.97 -19.95 14.25
N LYS A 215 10.49 -21.08 14.73
CA LYS A 215 10.41 -22.37 14.02
C LYS A 215 9.00 -22.80 13.66
N THR A 216 8.05 -22.68 14.60
CA THR A 216 6.67 -23.06 14.37
C THR A 216 5.89 -21.94 13.67
N TYR A 217 5.99 -20.72 14.16
CA TYR A 217 5.21 -19.60 13.65
C TYR A 217 5.59 -19.25 12.20
N ASP A 218 6.84 -18.92 11.94
CA ASP A 218 7.33 -18.60 10.60
C ASP A 218 7.45 -19.85 9.72
N GLY A 219 7.71 -21.02 10.34
CA GLY A 219 7.69 -22.32 9.65
C GLY A 219 6.34 -22.60 9.00
N ARG A 220 5.23 -22.22 9.65
CA ARG A 220 3.90 -22.40 9.08
C ARG A 220 3.68 -21.58 7.81
N PHE A 221 4.19 -20.33 7.75
CA PHE A 221 4.19 -19.52 6.53
C PHE A 221 4.96 -20.21 5.39
N LYS A 222 6.17 -20.67 5.68
CA LYS A 222 7.01 -21.37 4.71
C LYS A 222 6.31 -22.62 4.17
N ASP A 223 5.74 -23.42 5.02
CA ASP A 223 5.14 -24.71 4.66
C ASP A 223 3.86 -24.50 3.81
N ILE A 224 2.97 -23.58 4.21
CA ILE A 224 1.74 -23.27 3.44
C ILE A 224 2.09 -22.66 2.08
N PHE A 225 3.06 -21.75 2.01
CA PHE A 225 3.50 -21.19 0.71
C PHE A 225 4.03 -22.27 -0.22
N GLN A 226 4.84 -23.20 0.30
CA GLN A 226 5.39 -24.31 -0.49
C GLN A 226 4.29 -25.24 -0.98
N GLU A 227 3.36 -25.62 -0.11
CA GLU A 227 2.23 -26.49 -0.45
C GLU A 227 1.36 -25.89 -1.54
N ILE A 228 0.99 -24.61 -1.42
CA ILE A 228 0.19 -23.91 -2.43
C ILE A 228 0.95 -23.75 -3.74
N PHE A 229 2.25 -23.44 -3.69
CA PHE A 229 3.06 -23.35 -4.87
C PHE A 229 3.09 -24.67 -5.64
N ASP A 230 3.40 -25.77 -4.97
CA ASP A 230 3.54 -27.07 -5.60
C ASP A 230 2.20 -27.58 -6.17
N ASN A 231 1.09 -27.34 -5.48
CA ASN A 231 -0.22 -27.85 -5.89
C ASN A 231 -0.96 -26.98 -6.90
N GLU A 232 -0.79 -25.64 -6.87
CA GLU A 232 -1.64 -24.72 -7.63
C GLU A 232 -0.89 -23.89 -8.68
N PHE A 233 0.41 -23.59 -8.46
CA PHE A 233 1.12 -22.57 -9.22
C PHE A 233 2.32 -23.05 -10.01
N LYS A 234 2.97 -24.11 -9.59
CA LYS A 234 4.24 -24.57 -10.21
C LYS A 234 4.17 -24.69 -11.72
N PRO A 235 3.18 -25.35 -12.35
CA PRO A 235 3.12 -25.46 -13.81
C PRO A 235 3.03 -24.10 -14.51
N LYS A 236 2.28 -23.14 -13.95
CA LYS A 236 2.12 -21.78 -14.48
C LYS A 236 3.41 -20.97 -14.40
N PHE A 237 4.19 -21.18 -13.33
CA PHE A 237 5.50 -20.56 -13.12
C PHE A 237 6.53 -21.14 -14.08
N ASP A 238 6.56 -22.47 -14.27
CA ASP A 238 7.43 -23.15 -15.20
C ASP A 238 7.19 -22.67 -16.65
N GLU A 239 5.91 -22.51 -17.07
CA GLU A 239 5.52 -21.98 -18.38
C GLU A 239 6.07 -20.55 -18.60
N LYS A 240 5.99 -19.68 -17.57
CA LYS A 240 6.50 -18.31 -17.62
C LYS A 240 8.00 -18.19 -17.34
N LYS A 241 8.69 -19.28 -17.02
CA LYS A 241 10.11 -19.31 -16.64
C LYS A 241 10.43 -18.40 -15.46
N ILE A 242 9.54 -18.33 -14.48
CA ILE A 242 9.72 -17.66 -13.20
C ILE A 242 9.71 -18.68 -12.07
N THR A 243 10.25 -18.29 -10.90
CA THR A 243 10.46 -19.21 -9.79
C THR A 243 9.85 -18.70 -8.49
N TYR A 244 9.64 -19.63 -7.56
CA TYR A 244 9.37 -19.32 -6.15
C TYR A 244 10.52 -19.85 -5.30
N GLU A 245 10.91 -19.06 -4.29
CA GLU A 245 11.90 -19.45 -3.29
C GLU A 245 11.55 -18.83 -1.92
N HIS A 246 11.69 -19.64 -0.86
CA HIS A 246 11.69 -19.13 0.50
C HIS A 246 13.12 -18.79 0.91
N ARG A 247 13.32 -17.62 1.56
CA ARG A 247 14.61 -17.17 2.10
C ARG A 247 14.48 -16.70 3.54
N LEU A 248 15.55 -16.75 4.30
CA LEU A 248 15.64 -16.02 5.56
C LEU A 248 15.60 -14.52 5.29
N ILE A 249 14.94 -13.75 6.16
CA ILE A 249 14.76 -12.31 5.95
C ILE A 249 16.08 -11.55 5.80
N ASP A 250 17.09 -11.88 6.58
CA ASP A 250 18.43 -11.28 6.50
C ASP A 250 19.14 -11.64 5.17
N ASP A 251 19.03 -12.87 4.70
CA ASP A 251 19.57 -13.26 3.38
C ASP A 251 18.83 -12.56 2.24
N MET A 252 17.50 -12.38 2.38
CA MET A 252 16.72 -11.69 1.37
C MET A 252 17.04 -10.19 1.32
N VAL A 253 17.28 -9.54 2.47
CA VAL A 253 17.76 -8.16 2.51
C VAL A 253 19.11 -8.04 1.82
N ALA A 254 20.05 -8.96 2.12
CA ALA A 254 21.36 -8.97 1.48
C ALA A 254 21.28 -9.22 -0.05
N ALA A 255 20.35 -10.08 -0.48
CA ALA A 255 20.09 -10.33 -1.90
C ALA A 255 19.47 -9.09 -2.58
N ALA A 256 18.49 -8.45 -1.94
CA ALA A 256 17.84 -7.25 -2.46
C ALA A 256 18.83 -6.13 -2.74
N MET A 257 19.83 -5.93 -1.87
CA MET A 257 20.87 -4.91 -2.05
C MET A 257 21.82 -5.20 -3.23
N LYS A 258 21.87 -6.45 -3.69
CA LYS A 258 22.78 -6.90 -4.78
C LYS A 258 22.08 -7.11 -6.11
N TRP A 259 20.79 -7.43 -6.09
CA TRP A 259 20.01 -7.73 -7.29
C TRP A 259 19.49 -6.46 -7.95
N SER A 260 19.13 -6.58 -9.23
CA SER A 260 18.64 -5.46 -10.04
C SER A 260 17.14 -5.15 -9.86
N GLY A 261 16.42 -5.91 -9.05
CA GLY A 261 14.96 -5.86 -8.96
C GLY A 261 14.31 -6.84 -9.98
N GLY A 262 13.02 -6.64 -10.27
CA GLY A 262 12.25 -7.51 -11.16
C GLY A 262 11.71 -8.75 -10.44
N TYR A 263 11.27 -8.60 -9.21
CA TYR A 263 10.68 -9.69 -8.41
C TYR A 263 9.63 -9.18 -7.43
N VAL A 264 8.79 -10.10 -6.96
CA VAL A 264 7.85 -9.88 -5.85
C VAL A 264 8.49 -10.43 -4.57
N TRP A 265 8.55 -9.58 -3.55
CA TRP A 265 9.04 -9.96 -2.23
C TRP A 265 7.86 -10.02 -1.26
N ALA A 266 7.41 -11.24 -0.98
CA ALA A 266 6.34 -11.53 -0.02
C ALA A 266 6.91 -11.46 1.41
N CYS A 267 6.35 -10.57 2.21
CA CYS A 267 6.76 -10.27 3.58
C CYS A 267 5.60 -10.44 4.56
N LYS A 268 5.88 -10.95 5.75
CA LYS A 268 4.93 -10.89 6.87
C LYS A 268 4.58 -9.44 7.18
N ASN A 269 3.54 -9.22 7.99
CA ASN A 269 2.95 -7.90 8.19
C ASN A 269 3.97 -6.81 8.58
N TYR A 270 4.72 -7.01 9.66
CA TYR A 270 5.71 -6.03 10.12
C TYR A 270 6.90 -5.92 9.16
N ASP A 271 7.42 -7.05 8.69
CA ASP A 271 8.54 -7.09 7.73
C ASP A 271 8.18 -6.31 6.46
N GLY A 272 6.96 -6.49 5.96
CA GLY A 272 6.46 -5.80 4.77
C GLY A 272 6.28 -4.30 4.97
N ASP A 273 5.89 -3.87 6.16
CA ASP A 273 5.82 -2.45 6.51
C ASP A 273 7.20 -1.80 6.43
N VAL A 274 8.18 -2.39 7.12
CA VAL A 274 9.56 -1.85 7.18
C VAL A 274 10.24 -1.93 5.81
N GLN A 275 10.14 -3.08 5.13
CA GLN A 275 10.83 -3.28 3.85
C GLN A 275 10.23 -2.44 2.72
N SER A 276 8.92 -2.17 2.72
CA SER A 276 8.33 -1.29 1.71
C SER A 276 8.86 0.14 1.78
N ASP A 277 9.05 0.67 2.99
CA ASP A 277 9.62 2.00 3.17
C ASP A 277 11.12 2.03 2.85
N THR A 278 11.87 0.98 3.24
CA THR A 278 13.28 0.82 2.88
C THR A 278 13.46 0.79 1.35
N VAL A 279 12.65 0.00 0.66
CA VAL A 279 12.69 -0.10 -0.79
C VAL A 279 12.29 1.23 -1.45
N ALA A 280 11.26 1.91 -0.94
CA ALA A 280 10.85 3.23 -1.44
C ALA A 280 11.99 4.26 -1.37
N GLN A 281 12.70 4.32 -0.24
CA GLN A 281 13.87 5.19 -0.10
C GLN A 281 15.00 4.78 -1.05
N GLY A 282 15.23 3.48 -1.24
CA GLY A 282 16.23 2.98 -2.17
C GLY A 282 15.98 3.41 -3.63
N TYR A 283 14.72 3.57 -4.03
CA TYR A 283 14.32 4.14 -5.33
C TYR A 283 14.28 5.67 -5.37
N GLY A 284 14.54 6.33 -4.25
CA GLY A 284 14.71 7.78 -4.17
C GLY A 284 13.68 8.52 -3.31
N SER A 285 12.42 8.11 -3.30
CA SER A 285 11.37 8.82 -2.55
C SER A 285 10.15 7.95 -2.28
N LEU A 286 9.59 8.05 -1.08
CA LEU A 286 8.28 7.48 -0.75
C LEU A 286 7.14 8.04 -1.63
N GLY A 287 7.29 9.27 -2.13
CA GLY A 287 6.36 9.88 -3.10
C GLY A 287 6.36 9.22 -4.49
N LEU A 288 7.29 8.27 -4.72
CA LEU A 288 7.35 7.44 -5.92
C LEU A 288 6.97 5.97 -5.63
N MET A 289 6.10 5.73 -4.66
CA MET A 289 5.66 4.39 -4.30
C MET A 289 4.13 4.28 -4.40
N THR A 290 3.64 3.30 -5.15
CA THR A 290 2.23 2.92 -5.17
C THR A 290 1.89 2.01 -3.99
N SER A 291 0.64 1.98 -3.58
CA SER A 291 0.11 1.04 -2.58
C SER A 291 -1.24 0.53 -3.04
N VAL A 292 -1.35 -0.78 -3.25
CA VAL A 292 -2.57 -1.42 -3.74
C VAL A 292 -2.89 -2.61 -2.85
N LEU A 293 -3.99 -2.52 -2.10
CA LEU A 293 -4.58 -3.65 -1.43
C LEU A 293 -5.36 -4.47 -2.47
N MET A 294 -5.08 -5.77 -2.55
CA MET A 294 -5.77 -6.70 -3.45
C MET A 294 -6.28 -7.89 -2.65
N THR A 295 -7.56 -8.23 -2.84
CA THR A 295 -8.11 -9.47 -2.27
C THR A 295 -7.50 -10.71 -2.91
N PRO A 296 -7.50 -11.87 -2.22
CA PRO A 296 -6.83 -13.10 -2.70
C PRO A 296 -7.33 -13.58 -4.06
N ASP A 297 -8.62 -13.39 -4.32
CA ASP A 297 -9.27 -13.73 -5.60
C ASP A 297 -8.98 -12.73 -6.73
N GLY A 298 -8.29 -11.63 -6.41
CA GLY A 298 -7.95 -10.56 -7.34
C GLY A 298 -9.14 -9.76 -7.87
N LYS A 299 -10.33 -9.87 -7.25
CA LYS A 299 -11.54 -9.20 -7.71
C LYS A 299 -11.73 -7.82 -7.12
N THR A 300 -11.21 -7.59 -5.93
CA THR A 300 -11.34 -6.30 -5.24
C THR A 300 -9.98 -5.66 -5.03
N VAL A 301 -9.90 -4.37 -5.34
CA VAL A 301 -8.71 -3.53 -5.17
C VAL A 301 -9.08 -2.25 -4.46
N GLU A 302 -8.24 -1.85 -3.52
CA GLU A 302 -8.20 -0.49 -2.98
C GLU A 302 -6.80 0.08 -3.22
N ALA A 303 -6.72 1.19 -3.95
CA ALA A 303 -5.47 1.84 -4.32
C ALA A 303 -5.30 3.16 -3.59
N GLU A 304 -4.13 3.36 -2.96
CA GLU A 304 -3.80 4.56 -2.20
C GLU A 304 -2.36 5.02 -2.48
N ALA A 305 -2.01 6.22 -2.08
CA ALA A 305 -0.62 6.65 -1.98
C ALA A 305 0.05 6.02 -0.75
N ALA A 306 1.30 5.60 -0.87
CA ALA A 306 2.04 4.97 0.23
C ALA A 306 2.54 5.97 1.30
N HIS A 307 2.25 7.26 1.15
CA HIS A 307 2.65 8.33 2.08
C HIS A 307 1.48 8.88 2.89
N GLY A 308 1.77 9.67 3.92
CA GLY A 308 0.76 10.34 4.76
C GLY A 308 0.21 11.64 4.15
N THR A 309 -0.46 12.43 4.98
CA THR A 309 -1.26 13.62 4.58
C THR A 309 -0.44 14.88 4.30
N VAL A 310 0.89 14.83 4.47
CA VAL A 310 1.84 15.94 4.22
C VAL A 310 1.49 17.19 5.04
N THR A 311 1.33 17.03 6.34
CA THR A 311 0.94 18.05 7.30
C THR A 311 1.75 19.34 7.20
N ARG A 312 3.08 19.24 7.06
CA ARG A 312 3.95 20.42 7.01
C ARG A 312 3.62 21.34 5.83
N HIS A 313 3.37 20.77 4.65
CA HIS A 313 2.96 21.57 3.48
C HIS A 313 1.53 22.12 3.64
N TYR A 314 0.65 21.37 4.29
CA TYR A 314 -0.69 21.87 4.59
C TYR A 314 -0.65 23.10 5.50
N ARG A 315 0.21 23.12 6.52
CA ARG A 315 0.40 24.30 7.38
C ARG A 315 0.92 25.53 6.63
N GLU A 316 1.78 25.34 5.63
CA GLU A 316 2.23 26.45 4.78
C GLU A 316 1.12 26.90 3.82
N HIS A 317 0.35 25.98 3.27
CA HIS A 317 -0.82 26.28 2.44
C HIS A 317 -1.88 27.09 3.20
N GLN A 318 -2.17 26.74 4.47
CA GLN A 318 -3.08 27.51 5.34
C GLN A 318 -2.63 28.96 5.56
N LYS A 319 -1.33 29.23 5.45
CA LYS A 319 -0.76 30.60 5.51
C LYS A 319 -0.78 31.33 4.16
N GLY A 320 -1.42 30.75 3.14
CA GLY A 320 -1.46 31.32 1.79
C GLY A 320 -0.17 31.16 0.99
N LYS A 321 0.77 30.31 1.44
CA LYS A 321 2.02 30.07 0.72
C LYS A 321 1.84 28.99 -0.35
N GLU A 322 2.49 29.20 -1.49
CA GLU A 322 2.58 28.16 -2.51
C GLU A 322 3.44 26.99 -2.02
N THR A 323 2.99 25.77 -2.32
CA THR A 323 3.68 24.54 -1.96
C THR A 323 4.13 23.77 -3.19
N SER A 324 5.19 23.00 -3.03
CA SER A 324 5.66 22.05 -4.04
C SER A 324 5.59 20.65 -3.44
N THR A 325 4.38 20.08 -3.48
CA THR A 325 4.09 18.75 -2.94
C THR A 325 3.99 17.76 -4.09
N ASN A 326 4.71 16.65 -3.96
CA ASN A 326 4.67 15.57 -4.95
C ASN A 326 3.29 14.89 -4.95
N SER A 327 2.64 14.89 -6.13
CA SER A 327 1.32 14.31 -6.34
C SER A 327 1.34 12.98 -7.09
N ILE A 328 2.52 12.47 -7.45
CA ILE A 328 2.69 11.31 -8.34
C ILE A 328 2.02 10.06 -7.74
N ALA A 329 2.28 9.74 -6.48
CA ALA A 329 1.69 8.56 -5.84
C ALA A 329 0.15 8.66 -5.76
N SER A 330 -0.41 9.86 -5.58
CA SER A 330 -1.87 10.08 -5.60
C SER A 330 -2.46 9.93 -7.00
N ILE A 331 -1.76 10.39 -8.05
CA ILE A 331 -2.15 10.14 -9.45
C ILE A 331 -2.16 8.63 -9.72
N PHE A 332 -1.14 7.91 -9.29
CA PHE A 332 -1.04 6.46 -9.46
C PHE A 332 -2.08 5.69 -8.64
N ALA A 333 -2.53 6.19 -7.49
CA ALA A 333 -3.66 5.62 -6.79
C ALA A 333 -4.92 5.62 -7.67
N TRP A 334 -5.22 6.73 -8.34
CA TRP A 334 -6.31 6.80 -9.32
C TRP A 334 -6.11 5.84 -10.48
N THR A 335 -4.95 5.85 -11.13
CA THR A 335 -4.72 5.02 -12.32
C THR A 335 -4.74 3.54 -12.02
N ARG A 336 -4.24 3.09 -10.86
CA ARG A 336 -4.29 1.69 -10.42
C ARG A 336 -5.74 1.23 -10.16
N GLY A 337 -6.55 2.05 -9.50
CA GLY A 337 -7.98 1.78 -9.33
C GLY A 337 -8.72 1.74 -10.67
N LEU A 338 -8.49 2.71 -11.55
CA LEU A 338 -9.10 2.78 -12.87
C LEU A 338 -8.68 1.61 -13.78
N SER A 339 -7.41 1.20 -13.74
CA SER A 339 -6.92 0.02 -14.47
C SER A 339 -7.62 -1.26 -14.00
N HIS A 340 -7.88 -1.39 -12.69
CA HIS A 340 -8.64 -2.51 -12.17
C HIS A 340 -10.11 -2.46 -12.60
N ARG A 341 -10.74 -1.28 -12.57
CA ARG A 341 -12.10 -1.08 -13.08
C ARG A 341 -12.19 -1.46 -14.56
N ALA A 342 -11.23 -1.02 -15.35
CA ALA A 342 -11.12 -1.33 -16.77
C ALA A 342 -11.03 -2.85 -17.01
N LYS A 343 -10.24 -3.55 -16.22
CA LYS A 343 -10.11 -5.02 -16.27
C LYS A 343 -11.44 -5.72 -15.94
N LEU A 344 -12.13 -5.29 -14.87
CA LEU A 344 -13.40 -5.88 -14.47
C LEU A 344 -14.53 -5.66 -15.48
N ASP A 345 -14.49 -4.52 -16.18
CA ASP A 345 -15.52 -4.12 -17.15
C ASP A 345 -15.15 -4.45 -18.60
N ASN A 346 -13.96 -5.02 -18.85
CA ASN A 346 -13.40 -5.19 -20.20
C ASN A 346 -13.41 -3.88 -21.01
N ASN A 347 -13.07 -2.75 -20.37
CA ASN A 347 -13.06 -1.42 -20.95
C ASN A 347 -11.65 -1.04 -21.39
N GLU A 348 -11.32 -1.30 -22.65
CA GLU A 348 -9.98 -1.04 -23.22
C GLU A 348 -9.63 0.45 -23.27
N GLU A 349 -10.62 1.33 -23.49
CA GLU A 349 -10.40 2.78 -23.52
C GLU A 349 -9.98 3.30 -22.14
N LEU A 350 -10.64 2.83 -21.09
CA LEU A 350 -10.28 3.17 -19.71
C LEU A 350 -8.91 2.60 -19.33
N ALA A 351 -8.59 1.38 -19.75
CA ALA A 351 -7.28 0.80 -19.55
C ALA A 351 -6.17 1.62 -20.22
N LYS A 352 -6.39 2.00 -21.48
CA LYS A 352 -5.48 2.88 -22.24
C LYS A 352 -5.31 4.24 -21.57
N PHE A 353 -6.40 4.85 -21.10
CA PHE A 353 -6.36 6.13 -20.39
C PHE A 353 -5.48 6.04 -19.14
N ALA A 354 -5.70 5.05 -18.30
CA ALA A 354 -4.93 4.89 -17.05
C ALA A 354 -3.43 4.70 -17.31
N LEU A 355 -3.07 3.84 -18.28
CA LEU A 355 -1.68 3.63 -18.67
C LEU A 355 -1.05 4.88 -19.31
N THR A 356 -1.83 5.64 -20.11
CA THR A 356 -1.36 6.87 -20.72
C THR A 356 -1.07 7.93 -19.66
N LEU A 357 -1.93 8.06 -18.65
CA LEU A 357 -1.72 9.01 -17.55
C LEU A 357 -0.47 8.66 -16.74
N GLU A 358 -0.23 7.37 -16.42
CA GLU A 358 1.00 6.93 -15.76
C GLU A 358 2.25 7.27 -16.60
N LYS A 359 2.21 6.96 -17.89
CA LYS A 359 3.29 7.25 -18.82
C LYS A 359 3.59 8.74 -18.89
N VAL A 360 2.58 9.58 -19.10
CA VAL A 360 2.73 11.04 -19.17
C VAL A 360 3.28 11.60 -17.86
N CYS A 361 2.83 11.10 -16.72
CA CYS A 361 3.33 11.51 -15.41
C CYS A 361 4.85 11.25 -15.28
N VAL A 362 5.31 10.05 -15.65
CA VAL A 362 6.75 9.70 -15.65
C VAL A 362 7.53 10.53 -16.66
N GLU A 363 7.04 10.65 -17.90
CA GLU A 363 7.69 11.43 -18.96
C GLU A 363 7.79 12.93 -18.58
N THR A 364 6.82 13.47 -17.86
CA THR A 364 6.87 14.85 -17.34
C THR A 364 8.05 15.04 -16.39
N VAL A 365 8.25 14.10 -15.45
CA VAL A 365 9.42 14.13 -14.55
C VAL A 365 10.72 13.96 -15.32
N GLU A 366 10.78 13.00 -16.25
CA GLU A 366 11.98 12.74 -17.06
C GLU A 366 12.35 13.89 -18.00
N ALA A 367 11.38 14.72 -18.39
CA ALA A 367 11.60 15.96 -19.13
C ALA A 367 12.09 17.13 -18.24
N GLY A 368 12.30 16.91 -16.95
CA GLY A 368 12.79 17.92 -16.01
C GLY A 368 11.70 18.76 -15.32
N TYR A 369 10.42 18.43 -15.52
CA TYR A 369 9.29 19.07 -14.84
C TYR A 369 8.89 18.26 -13.62
N MET A 370 9.29 18.68 -12.44
CA MET A 370 9.09 17.93 -11.21
C MET A 370 8.87 18.83 -10.00
N THR A 371 8.41 18.27 -8.90
CA THR A 371 8.28 18.94 -7.62
C THR A 371 9.63 19.03 -6.89
N LYS A 372 9.69 19.89 -5.88
CA LYS A 372 10.93 20.26 -5.18
C LYS A 372 11.65 19.06 -4.55
N ASP A 373 10.90 18.10 -3.99
CA ASP A 373 11.46 16.88 -3.38
C ASP A 373 12.29 16.07 -4.38
N LEU A 374 11.79 15.88 -5.60
CA LEU A 374 12.51 15.17 -6.66
C LEU A 374 13.65 16.02 -7.24
N ALA A 375 13.43 17.31 -7.43
CA ALA A 375 14.46 18.21 -7.95
C ALA A 375 15.70 18.22 -7.04
N LEU A 376 15.53 18.23 -5.74
CA LEU A 376 16.63 18.16 -4.76
C LEU A 376 17.42 16.86 -4.85
N LEU A 377 16.79 15.75 -5.28
CA LEU A 377 17.47 14.48 -5.51
C LEU A 377 18.29 14.50 -6.81
N VAL A 378 17.77 15.18 -7.85
CA VAL A 378 18.45 15.28 -9.15
C VAL A 378 19.69 16.18 -9.07
N GLY A 379 19.60 17.32 -8.42
CA GLY A 379 20.75 18.22 -8.21
C GLY A 379 20.36 19.65 -7.90
N ALA A 380 21.33 20.46 -7.47
CA ALA A 380 21.12 21.82 -7.01
C ALA A 380 20.58 22.77 -8.12
N ASP A 381 20.95 22.50 -9.36
CA ASP A 381 20.55 23.32 -10.52
C ASP A 381 19.21 22.91 -11.12
N GLN A 382 18.61 21.80 -10.67
CA GLN A 382 17.32 21.34 -11.17
C GLN A 382 16.21 22.29 -10.71
N ARG A 383 15.52 22.89 -11.68
CA ARG A 383 14.34 23.70 -11.41
C ARG A 383 13.18 22.82 -10.98
N TRP A 384 12.30 23.36 -10.17
CA TRP A 384 11.10 22.66 -9.68
C TRP A 384 9.83 23.50 -9.92
N LEU A 385 8.72 22.83 -9.92
CA LEU A 385 7.39 23.40 -10.07
C LEU A 385 6.64 23.36 -8.75
N SER A 386 5.67 24.24 -8.59
CA SER A 386 4.66 24.13 -7.53
C SER A 386 3.79 22.89 -7.73
N THR A 387 3.01 22.54 -6.71
CA THR A 387 2.03 21.45 -6.78
C THR A 387 1.09 21.60 -7.99
N THR A 388 0.52 22.80 -8.16
CA THR A 388 -0.40 23.09 -9.27
C THR A 388 0.32 23.13 -10.61
N GLY A 389 1.51 23.73 -10.66
CA GLY A 389 2.31 23.80 -11.89
C GLY A 389 2.74 22.43 -12.41
N PHE A 390 3.05 21.49 -11.51
CA PHE A 390 3.33 20.10 -11.90
C PHE A 390 2.08 19.42 -12.48
N LEU A 391 0.93 19.53 -11.81
CA LEU A 391 -0.33 18.96 -12.29
C LEU A 391 -0.77 19.57 -13.63
N ASP A 392 -0.53 20.87 -13.86
CA ASP A 392 -0.81 21.52 -15.14
C ASP A 392 0.05 20.93 -16.27
N LYS A 393 1.33 20.65 -16.00
CA LYS A 393 2.21 20.01 -16.98
C LYS A 393 1.78 18.58 -17.31
N VAL A 394 1.36 17.81 -16.32
CA VAL A 394 0.80 16.47 -16.54
C VAL A 394 -0.50 16.55 -17.36
N ALA A 395 -1.39 17.51 -17.06
CA ALA A 395 -2.65 17.72 -17.80
C ALA A 395 -2.40 18.13 -19.27
N GLU A 396 -1.44 19.02 -19.53
CA GLU A 396 -1.02 19.37 -20.89
C GLU A 396 -0.53 18.14 -21.68
N GLY A 397 0.33 17.33 -21.04
CA GLY A 397 0.87 16.10 -21.62
C GLY A 397 -0.24 15.07 -21.91
N LEU A 398 -1.15 14.88 -20.95
CA LEU A 398 -2.27 13.96 -21.09
C LEU A 398 -3.21 14.38 -22.21
N THR A 399 -3.55 15.68 -22.30
CA THR A 399 -4.39 16.20 -23.38
C THR A 399 -3.78 15.93 -24.76
N LYS A 400 -2.47 16.10 -24.90
CA LYS A 400 -1.76 15.79 -26.16
C LYS A 400 -1.74 14.31 -26.48
N ALA A 401 -1.55 13.45 -25.46
CA ALA A 401 -1.43 12.01 -25.64
C ALA A 401 -2.79 11.34 -25.90
N MET A 402 -3.89 11.98 -25.50
CA MET A 402 -5.26 11.50 -25.72
C MET A 402 -5.91 12.08 -26.99
N ALA A 403 -5.31 13.12 -27.60
CA ALA A 403 -5.78 13.69 -28.87
C ALA A 403 -5.49 12.76 -30.04
#